data_c9686d0b0c4cdd20918b846b1be87bbb
#
_entry.id   c9686d0b0c4cdd20918b846b1be87bbb
#
_cell.length_a   1.000
_cell.length_b   1.000
_cell.length_c   1.000
_cell.angle_alpha   90.00
_cell.angle_beta   90.00
_cell.angle_gamma   90.00
#
_symmetry.space_group_name_H-M   'P 1'
#
loop_
_entity.id
_entity.type
_entity.pdbx_description
1 polymer ?
#
loop_
_entity_poly.entity_id
_entity_poly.type
_entity_poly.pdbx_seq_one_letter_code
_entity_poly.pdbx_strand_id
1 'polypeptide(L)'
;IIRAAEITKDDFVLEIGPGIGTMTQYLAQAAREVVAVEIDKALIPILQDTLSGFPNAEVIHDDILKVDIAGLAEQRNGGRTIKVVANLPYYITTPIIMSLFESQVPLASVTVMVQKEVAERMQAGPGSKDYGALSLAVQYYAEPYIAANVPPNCFMPRPNVGSAVILSLIHI
;
A
#
# COMPACT_ATOMS: atom_id res chain seq x y z
N ILE A 1 7.09 4.76 5.67
CA ILE A 1 6.49 3.68 4.88
C ILE A 1 7.55 2.83 4.19
N ILE A 2 8.44 3.42 3.43
CA ILE A 2 9.42 2.68 2.61
C ILE A 2 10.32 1.78 3.46
N ARG A 3 10.82 2.30 4.58
CA ARG A 3 11.64 1.51 5.50
C ARG A 3 10.84 0.37 6.12
N ALA A 4 9.58 0.62 6.50
CA ALA A 4 8.71 -0.41 7.06
C ALA A 4 8.42 -1.53 6.06
N ALA A 5 8.26 -1.19 4.78
CA ALA A 5 7.99 -2.16 3.71
C ALA A 5 9.21 -2.99 3.34
N GLU A 6 10.40 -2.65 3.80
CA GLU A 6 11.66 -3.35 3.53
C GLU A 6 11.92 -3.57 2.04
N ILE A 7 11.72 -2.51 1.25
CA ILE A 7 11.90 -2.57 -0.20
C ILE A 7 13.36 -2.77 -0.57
N THR A 8 13.62 -3.71 -1.47
CA THR A 8 14.95 -4.04 -1.99
C THR A 8 15.01 -3.94 -3.50
N LYS A 9 16.22 -3.97 -4.07
CA LYS A 9 16.45 -3.93 -5.52
C LYS A 9 15.94 -5.17 -6.27
N ASP A 10 15.49 -6.20 -5.56
CA ASP A 10 14.87 -7.37 -6.16
C ASP A 10 13.35 -7.24 -6.23
N ASP A 11 12.78 -6.22 -5.60
CA ASP A 11 11.34 -6.11 -5.43
C ASP A 11 10.65 -5.42 -6.61
N PHE A 12 9.50 -6.00 -6.98
CA PHE A 12 8.47 -5.33 -7.74
C PHE A 12 7.47 -4.73 -6.76
N VAL A 13 7.22 -3.43 -6.86
CA VAL A 13 6.33 -2.69 -5.97
C VAL A 13 5.14 -2.16 -6.74
N LEU A 14 3.95 -2.45 -6.25
CA LEU A 14 2.71 -1.81 -6.68
C LEU A 14 2.36 -0.71 -5.69
N GLU A 15 2.33 0.53 -6.15
CA GLU A 15 1.88 1.67 -5.36
C GLU A 15 0.47 2.05 -5.75
N ILE A 16 -0.40 2.20 -4.77
CA ILE A 16 -1.79 2.61 -4.98
C ILE A 16 -1.96 4.05 -4.52
N GLY A 17 -2.39 4.92 -5.42
CA GLY A 17 -2.62 6.33 -5.13
C GLY A 17 -1.34 7.13 -4.92
N PRO A 18 -0.47 7.24 -5.94
CA PRO A 18 0.80 7.94 -5.80
C PRO A 18 0.66 9.45 -5.58
N GLY A 19 -0.50 10.05 -5.83
CA GLY A 19 -0.68 11.49 -5.73
C GLY A 19 0.23 12.23 -6.70
N ILE A 20 1.07 13.12 -6.20
CA ILE A 20 2.05 13.86 -7.02
C ILE A 20 3.36 13.09 -7.26
N GLY A 21 3.52 11.89 -6.66
CA GLY A 21 4.64 11.00 -6.92
C GLY A 21 5.83 11.13 -5.98
N THR A 22 5.70 11.84 -4.86
CA THR A 22 6.83 12.01 -3.91
C THR A 22 7.30 10.67 -3.35
N MET A 23 6.39 9.84 -2.85
CA MET A 23 6.74 8.52 -2.34
C MET A 23 7.20 7.59 -3.47
N THR A 24 6.60 7.73 -4.64
CA THR A 24 6.96 6.94 -5.82
C THR A 24 8.43 7.09 -6.19
N GLN A 25 8.98 8.30 -6.10
CA GLN A 25 10.41 8.56 -6.34
C GLN A 25 11.30 7.75 -5.38
N TYR A 26 10.97 7.74 -4.10
CA TYR A 26 11.72 6.97 -3.10
C TYR A 26 11.59 5.46 -3.33
N LEU A 27 10.39 5.00 -3.68
CA LEU A 27 10.17 3.59 -4.04
C LEU A 27 11.00 3.19 -5.25
N ALA A 28 11.05 4.04 -6.28
CA ALA A 28 11.82 3.78 -7.50
C ALA A 28 13.33 3.71 -7.21
N GLN A 29 13.84 4.50 -6.27
CA GLN A 29 15.23 4.43 -5.84
C GLN A 29 15.56 3.13 -5.10
N ALA A 30 14.60 2.56 -4.38
CA ALA A 30 14.80 1.38 -3.55
C ALA A 30 14.47 0.07 -4.25
N ALA A 31 13.51 0.06 -5.17
CA ALA A 31 12.97 -1.13 -5.83
C ALA A 31 13.64 -1.44 -7.18
N ARG A 32 13.41 -2.65 -7.67
CA ARG A 32 13.74 -2.99 -9.06
C ARG A 32 12.81 -2.28 -10.03
N GLU A 33 11.50 -2.32 -9.76
CA GLU A 33 10.47 -1.71 -10.57
C GLU A 33 9.30 -1.26 -9.70
N VAL A 34 8.69 -0.12 -10.06
CA VAL A 34 7.50 0.40 -9.41
C VAL A 34 6.43 0.64 -10.47
N VAL A 35 5.24 0.11 -10.24
CA VAL A 35 4.04 0.46 -11.00
C VAL A 35 3.09 1.17 -10.04
N ALA A 36 2.72 2.40 -10.37
CA ALA A 36 1.82 3.22 -9.58
C ALA A 36 0.48 3.35 -10.30
N VAL A 37 -0.61 3.10 -9.59
CA VAL A 37 -1.97 3.19 -10.13
C VAL A 37 -2.66 4.42 -9.56
N GLU A 38 -3.03 5.36 -10.45
CA GLU A 38 -3.68 6.62 -10.09
C GLU A 38 -5.03 6.74 -10.80
N ILE A 39 -6.07 7.01 -10.03
CA ILE A 39 -7.43 7.16 -10.56
C ILE A 39 -7.71 8.60 -11.06
N ASP A 40 -7.02 9.60 -10.51
CA ASP A 40 -7.22 11.00 -10.87
C ASP A 40 -6.46 11.36 -12.15
N LYS A 41 -7.21 11.56 -13.23
CA LYS A 41 -6.65 11.95 -14.52
C LYS A 41 -5.84 13.25 -14.45
N ALA A 42 -6.20 14.17 -13.56
CA ALA A 42 -5.53 15.46 -13.44
C ALA A 42 -4.09 15.32 -12.92
N LEU A 43 -3.80 14.25 -12.18
CA LEU A 43 -2.47 14.00 -11.63
C LEU A 43 -1.51 13.33 -12.61
N ILE A 44 -2.02 12.73 -13.69
CA ILE A 44 -1.18 11.98 -14.62
C ILE A 44 -0.08 12.83 -15.27
N PRO A 45 -0.35 14.06 -15.80
CA PRO A 45 0.72 14.91 -16.33
C PRO A 45 1.77 15.28 -15.26
N ILE A 46 1.33 15.52 -14.03
CA ILE A 46 2.22 15.85 -12.91
C ILE A 46 3.13 14.65 -12.61
N LEU A 47 2.57 13.45 -12.58
CA LEU A 47 3.32 12.21 -12.34
C LEU A 47 4.33 11.93 -13.47
N GLN A 48 3.95 12.16 -14.70
CA GLN A 48 4.87 12.02 -15.85
C GLN A 48 6.09 12.93 -15.71
N ASP A 49 5.89 14.16 -15.25
CA ASP A 49 6.97 15.09 -14.99
C ASP A 49 7.80 14.67 -13.76
N THR A 50 7.13 14.40 -12.65
CA THR A 50 7.78 14.01 -11.38
C THR A 50 8.65 12.75 -11.54
N LEU A 51 8.22 11.80 -12.36
CA LEU A 51 8.88 10.50 -12.53
C LEU A 51 9.76 10.43 -13.78
N SER A 52 9.96 11.53 -14.48
CA SER A 52 10.73 11.57 -15.73
C SER A 52 12.18 11.09 -15.59
N GLY A 53 12.78 11.24 -14.40
CA GLY A 53 14.12 10.76 -14.09
C GLY A 53 14.19 9.33 -13.54
N PHE A 54 13.07 8.60 -13.51
CA PHE A 54 12.99 7.27 -12.93
C PHE A 54 12.45 6.27 -13.95
N PRO A 55 13.34 5.69 -14.81
CA PRO A 55 12.91 4.79 -15.89
C PRO A 55 12.29 3.50 -15.39
N ASN A 56 12.51 3.12 -14.13
CA ASN A 56 11.92 1.93 -13.51
C ASN A 56 10.55 2.18 -12.85
N ALA A 57 10.01 3.39 -12.97
CA ALA A 57 8.68 3.74 -12.45
C ALA A 57 7.71 3.99 -13.61
N GLU A 58 6.55 3.34 -13.56
CA GLU A 58 5.47 3.48 -14.54
C GLU A 58 4.19 3.87 -13.82
N VAL A 59 3.39 4.74 -14.44
CA VAL A 59 2.08 5.15 -13.94
C VAL A 59 0.99 4.56 -14.84
N ILE A 60 0.00 3.93 -14.22
CA ILE A 60 -1.22 3.47 -14.88
C ILE A 60 -2.38 4.34 -14.40
N HIS A 61 -3.09 4.95 -15.33
CA HIS A 61 -4.31 5.69 -15.04
C HIS A 61 -5.49 4.71 -15.06
N ASP A 62 -5.89 4.25 -13.89
CA ASP A 62 -7.01 3.32 -13.74
C ASP A 62 -7.53 3.32 -12.28
N ASP A 63 -8.66 2.67 -12.08
CA ASP A 63 -9.17 2.29 -10.77
C ASP A 63 -8.48 0.99 -10.35
N ILE A 64 -7.84 0.98 -9.18
CA ILE A 64 -7.13 -0.19 -8.68
C ILE A 64 -8.05 -1.44 -8.58
N LEU A 65 -9.32 -1.25 -8.31
CA LEU A 65 -10.29 -2.36 -8.22
C LEU A 65 -10.57 -3.00 -9.59
N LYS A 66 -10.18 -2.36 -10.68
CA LYS A 66 -10.35 -2.85 -12.06
C LYS A 66 -9.04 -3.34 -12.69
N VAL A 67 -7.90 -3.10 -12.03
CA VAL A 67 -6.59 -3.52 -12.55
C VAL A 67 -6.42 -5.02 -12.32
N ASP A 68 -5.98 -5.73 -13.35
CA ASP A 68 -5.57 -7.14 -13.24
C ASP A 68 -4.18 -7.23 -12.61
N ILE A 69 -4.13 -7.18 -11.29
CA ILE A 69 -2.88 -7.18 -10.52
C ILE A 69 -2.16 -8.52 -10.67
N ALA A 70 -2.90 -9.62 -10.69
CA ALA A 70 -2.31 -10.95 -10.88
C ALA A 70 -1.62 -11.07 -12.24
N GLY A 71 -2.28 -10.58 -13.30
CA GLY A 71 -1.69 -10.51 -14.64
C GLY A 71 -0.45 -9.63 -14.71
N LEU A 72 -0.48 -8.50 -14.01
CA LEU A 72 0.66 -7.59 -13.92
C LEU A 72 1.86 -8.27 -13.22
N ALA A 73 1.61 -8.97 -12.13
CA ALA A 73 2.64 -9.73 -11.41
C ALA A 73 3.24 -10.83 -12.30
N GLU A 74 2.40 -11.53 -13.07
CA GLU A 74 2.87 -12.56 -14.01
C GLU A 74 3.75 -11.97 -15.11
N GLN A 75 3.30 -10.90 -15.74
CA GLN A 75 4.02 -10.29 -16.88
C GLN A 75 5.31 -9.58 -16.47
N ARG A 76 5.30 -8.91 -15.31
CA ARG A 76 6.39 -8.02 -14.87
C ARG A 76 7.28 -8.63 -13.81
N ASN A 77 6.83 -9.67 -13.13
CA ASN A 77 7.55 -10.27 -12.01
C ASN A 77 7.63 -11.79 -12.08
N GLY A 78 7.25 -12.37 -13.20
CA GLY A 78 7.28 -13.83 -13.42
C GLY A 78 6.39 -14.61 -12.46
N GLY A 79 5.29 -14.02 -12.00
CA GLY A 79 4.37 -14.65 -11.05
C GLY A 79 4.88 -14.70 -9.61
N ARG A 80 6.05 -14.12 -9.33
CA ARG A 80 6.60 -14.05 -7.97
C ARG A 80 5.81 -13.03 -7.13
N THR A 81 5.92 -13.16 -5.82
CA THR A 81 5.24 -12.25 -4.89
C THR A 81 5.67 -10.80 -5.08
N ILE A 82 4.71 -9.89 -4.95
CA ILE A 82 4.91 -8.45 -5.07
C ILE A 82 4.68 -7.78 -3.71
N LYS A 83 5.24 -6.59 -3.55
CA LYS A 83 4.98 -5.73 -2.39
C LYS A 83 4.04 -4.62 -2.80
N VAL A 84 3.01 -4.39 -1.98
CA VAL A 84 2.04 -3.32 -2.20
C VAL A 84 2.26 -2.23 -1.15
N VAL A 85 2.28 -0.99 -1.61
CA VAL A 85 2.42 0.19 -0.75
C VAL A 85 1.30 1.17 -1.10
N ALA A 86 0.63 1.70 -0.10
CA ALA A 86 -0.46 2.64 -0.32
C ALA A 86 -0.51 3.71 0.77
N ASN A 87 -0.76 4.95 0.33
CA ASN A 87 -1.07 6.08 1.21
C ASN A 87 -2.34 6.74 0.66
N LEU A 88 -3.49 6.21 1.06
CA LEU A 88 -4.80 6.54 0.50
C LEU A 88 -5.67 7.28 1.52
N PRO A 89 -6.73 7.97 1.05
CA PRO A 89 -7.78 8.44 1.94
C PRO A 89 -8.34 7.29 2.78
N TYR A 90 -8.57 7.53 4.05
CA TYR A 90 -8.88 6.49 5.03
C TYR A 90 -10.15 5.69 4.69
N TYR A 91 -11.17 6.34 4.09
CA TYR A 91 -12.46 5.70 3.80
C TYR A 91 -12.38 4.59 2.75
N ILE A 92 -11.32 4.58 1.91
CA ILE A 92 -11.17 3.61 0.81
C ILE A 92 -10.12 2.52 1.12
N THR A 93 -9.28 2.74 2.12
CA THR A 93 -8.12 1.88 2.39
C THR A 93 -8.53 0.45 2.74
N THR A 94 -9.46 0.27 3.68
CA THR A 94 -9.91 -1.06 4.12
C THR A 94 -10.53 -1.88 2.98
N PRO A 95 -11.47 -1.35 2.16
CA PRO A 95 -11.99 -2.08 1.01
C PRO A 95 -10.90 -2.50 0.01
N ILE A 96 -9.91 -1.66 -0.23
CA ILE A 96 -8.80 -1.99 -1.14
C ILE A 96 -7.94 -3.11 -0.57
N ILE A 97 -7.57 -3.03 0.70
CA ILE A 97 -6.78 -4.09 1.37
C ILE A 97 -7.51 -5.43 1.29
N MET A 98 -8.79 -5.45 1.61
CA MET A 98 -9.58 -6.68 1.58
C MET A 98 -9.70 -7.23 0.16
N SER A 99 -9.90 -6.37 -0.83
CA SER A 99 -9.90 -6.77 -2.24
C SER A 99 -8.58 -7.41 -2.66
N LEU A 100 -7.45 -6.87 -2.23
CA LEU A 100 -6.13 -7.45 -2.49
C LEU A 100 -6.00 -8.85 -1.88
N PHE A 101 -6.40 -9.02 -0.64
CA PHE A 101 -6.31 -10.31 0.05
C PHE A 101 -7.21 -11.38 -0.57
N GLU A 102 -8.42 -11.00 -1.01
CA GLU A 102 -9.40 -11.93 -1.57
C GLU A 102 -9.13 -12.29 -3.02
N SER A 103 -8.34 -11.51 -3.76
CA SER A 103 -8.15 -11.65 -5.21
C SER A 103 -7.09 -12.65 -5.64
N GLN A 104 -6.49 -13.39 -4.72
CA GLN A 104 -5.44 -14.38 -5.02
C GLN A 104 -4.21 -13.80 -5.73
N VAL A 105 -3.94 -12.52 -5.55
CA VAL A 105 -2.71 -11.88 -6.03
C VAL A 105 -1.52 -12.44 -5.25
N PRO A 106 -0.39 -12.74 -5.90
CA PRO A 106 0.79 -13.20 -5.19
C PRO A 106 1.43 -12.03 -4.42
N LEU A 107 1.09 -11.90 -3.14
CA LEU A 107 1.55 -10.81 -2.28
C LEU A 107 2.62 -11.30 -1.29
N ALA A 108 3.70 -10.53 -1.14
CA ALA A 108 4.67 -10.71 -0.06
C ALA A 108 4.22 -9.90 1.16
N SER A 109 3.86 -8.64 0.94
CA SER A 109 3.42 -7.74 2.00
C SER A 109 2.53 -6.63 1.46
N VAL A 110 1.73 -6.05 2.35
CA VAL A 110 0.95 -4.84 2.12
C VAL A 110 1.29 -3.84 3.21
N THR A 111 1.81 -2.69 2.83
CA THR A 111 2.18 -1.62 3.75
C THR A 111 1.32 -0.40 3.46
N VAL A 112 0.52 0.02 4.43
CA VAL A 112 -0.43 1.11 4.25
C VAL A 112 -0.38 2.06 5.43
N MET A 113 -0.74 3.32 5.16
CA MET A 113 -1.02 4.28 6.21
C MET A 113 -2.53 4.30 6.46
N VAL A 114 -2.94 4.09 7.71
CA VAL A 114 -4.33 4.09 8.14
C VAL A 114 -4.49 4.95 9.40
N GLN A 115 -5.72 5.27 9.77
CA GLN A 115 -5.99 5.85 11.08
C GLN A 115 -5.50 4.89 12.17
N LYS A 116 -4.94 5.46 13.24
CA LYS A 116 -4.38 4.66 14.36
C LYS A 116 -5.37 3.65 14.90
N GLU A 117 -6.62 4.05 15.10
CA GLU A 117 -7.70 3.18 15.56
C GLU A 117 -7.92 1.97 14.64
N VAL A 118 -7.87 2.19 13.34
CA VAL A 118 -8.02 1.11 12.34
C VAL A 118 -6.84 0.14 12.43
N ALA A 119 -5.62 0.66 12.53
CA ALA A 119 -4.43 -0.18 12.70
C ALA A 119 -4.50 -1.04 13.97
N GLU A 120 -4.93 -0.46 15.07
CA GLU A 120 -5.10 -1.17 16.34
C GLU A 120 -6.13 -2.29 16.21
N ARG A 121 -7.25 -2.05 15.51
CA ARG A 121 -8.25 -3.09 15.24
C ARG A 121 -7.71 -4.19 14.33
N MET A 122 -6.91 -3.85 13.33
CA MET A 122 -6.34 -4.85 12.42
C MET A 122 -5.43 -5.83 13.15
N GLN A 123 -4.63 -5.37 14.10
CA GLN A 123 -3.67 -6.21 14.83
C GLN A 123 -4.18 -6.76 16.16
N ALA A 124 -5.40 -6.41 16.59
CA ALA A 124 -5.95 -6.81 17.88
C ALA A 124 -6.07 -8.33 18.01
N GLY A 125 -5.73 -8.87 19.18
CA GLY A 125 -5.85 -10.28 19.49
C GLY A 125 -7.18 -10.64 20.14
N PRO A 126 -7.53 -11.94 20.18
CA PRO A 126 -8.73 -12.42 20.86
C PRO A 126 -8.77 -11.99 22.34
N GLY A 127 -9.93 -11.58 22.81
CA GLY A 127 -10.13 -11.11 24.18
C GLY A 127 -9.85 -9.65 24.41
N SER A 128 -9.29 -8.93 23.43
CA SER A 128 -9.10 -7.49 23.53
C SER A 128 -10.36 -6.73 23.10
N LYS A 129 -10.48 -5.49 23.59
CA LYS A 129 -11.60 -4.61 23.28
C LYS A 129 -11.75 -4.34 21.77
N ASP A 130 -10.63 -4.23 21.06
CA ASP A 130 -10.60 -3.86 19.65
C ASP A 130 -10.73 -5.05 18.70
N TYR A 131 -10.75 -6.28 19.24
CA TYR A 131 -10.88 -7.48 18.42
C TYR A 131 -12.29 -7.61 17.83
N GLY A 132 -12.38 -7.80 16.53
CA GLY A 132 -13.65 -7.92 15.83
C GLY A 132 -13.49 -8.42 14.40
N ALA A 133 -14.49 -8.14 13.56
CA ALA A 133 -14.53 -8.63 12.18
C ALA A 133 -13.31 -8.21 11.36
N LEU A 134 -12.84 -6.98 11.49
CA LEU A 134 -11.66 -6.50 10.78
C LEU A 134 -10.40 -7.25 11.21
N SER A 135 -10.23 -7.50 12.50
CA SER A 135 -9.10 -8.27 13.04
C SER A 135 -9.07 -9.68 12.44
N LEU A 136 -10.21 -10.37 12.45
CA LEU A 136 -10.36 -11.71 11.89
C LEU A 136 -10.06 -11.73 10.40
N ALA A 137 -10.65 -10.81 9.63
CA ALA A 137 -10.50 -10.76 8.19
C ALA A 137 -9.05 -10.55 7.77
N VAL A 138 -8.37 -9.58 8.38
CA VAL A 138 -6.96 -9.29 8.05
C VAL A 138 -6.06 -10.43 8.49
N GLN A 139 -6.23 -10.95 9.71
CA GLN A 139 -5.36 -11.98 10.28
C GLN A 139 -5.56 -13.36 9.65
N TYR A 140 -6.67 -13.57 8.96
CA TYR A 140 -6.87 -14.76 8.14
C TYR A 140 -5.84 -14.84 7.00
N TYR A 141 -5.51 -13.70 6.36
CA TYR A 141 -4.61 -13.64 5.20
C TYR A 141 -3.19 -13.24 5.56
N ALA A 142 -3.00 -12.50 6.65
CA ALA A 142 -1.74 -11.86 6.94
C ALA A 142 -1.48 -11.74 8.44
N GLU A 143 -0.24 -11.44 8.78
CA GLU A 143 0.17 -11.04 10.13
C GLU A 143 0.39 -9.52 10.12
N PRO A 144 -0.56 -8.73 10.64
CA PRO A 144 -0.43 -7.27 10.68
C PRO A 144 0.28 -6.81 11.93
N TYR A 145 1.09 -5.76 11.81
CA TYR A 145 1.64 -5.05 12.96
C TYR A 145 1.91 -3.58 12.64
N ILE A 146 1.80 -2.74 13.67
CA ILE A 146 2.08 -1.32 13.55
C ILE A 146 3.59 -1.12 13.49
N ALA A 147 4.09 -0.65 12.36
CA ALA A 147 5.51 -0.38 12.16
C ALA A 147 5.91 1.02 12.65
N ALA A 148 5.00 1.99 12.58
CA ALA A 148 5.24 3.35 13.02
C ALA A 148 3.93 4.07 13.33
N ASN A 149 3.97 4.97 14.31
CA ASN A 149 2.87 5.91 14.58
C ASN A 149 3.20 7.27 13.98
N VAL A 150 2.21 7.90 13.36
CA VAL A 150 2.35 9.19 12.70
C VAL A 150 1.40 10.18 13.35
N PRO A 151 1.90 11.18 14.10
CA PRO A 151 1.04 12.14 14.77
C PRO A 151 0.32 13.07 13.78
N PRO A 152 -0.83 13.66 14.18
CA PRO A 152 -1.61 14.55 13.29
C PRO A 152 -0.84 15.73 12.74
N ASN A 153 0.13 16.26 13.48
CA ASN A 153 0.94 17.41 13.06
C ASN A 153 1.93 17.12 11.91
N CYS A 154 2.05 15.86 11.49
CA CYS A 154 2.84 15.51 10.30
C CYS A 154 2.09 15.77 8.99
N PHE A 155 0.83 16.18 9.05
CA PHE A 155 -0.02 16.38 7.88
C PHE A 155 -0.44 17.83 7.72
N MET A 156 -0.72 18.21 6.46
CA MET A 156 -1.27 19.52 6.12
C MET A 156 -2.37 19.34 5.06
N PRO A 157 -3.66 19.65 5.38
CA PRO A 157 -4.14 20.13 6.68
C PRO A 157 -4.01 19.06 7.77
N ARG A 158 -3.90 19.52 9.03
CA ARG A 158 -3.76 18.62 10.18
C ARG A 158 -5.07 17.85 10.42
N PRO A 159 -5.07 16.50 10.41
CA PRO A 159 -6.24 15.71 10.77
C PRO A 159 -6.50 15.75 12.29
N ASN A 160 -7.69 15.35 12.71
CA ASN A 160 -8.07 15.31 14.11
C ASN A 160 -7.50 14.11 14.86
N VAL A 161 -7.07 13.08 14.14
CA VAL A 161 -6.60 11.81 14.71
C VAL A 161 -5.22 11.44 14.17
N GLY A 162 -4.47 10.68 14.94
CA GLY A 162 -3.20 10.13 14.52
C GLY A 162 -3.36 9.02 13.50
N SER A 163 -2.29 8.77 12.77
CA SER A 163 -2.20 7.69 11.80
C SER A 163 -1.14 6.67 12.22
N ALA A 164 -1.15 5.53 11.59
CA ALA A 164 -0.12 4.52 11.77
C ALA A 164 0.24 3.91 10.42
N VAL A 165 1.50 3.53 10.27
CA VAL A 165 1.95 2.69 9.17
C VAL A 165 1.79 1.24 9.64
N ILE A 166 0.93 0.50 8.98
CA ILE A 166 0.73 -0.91 9.27
C ILE A 166 1.32 -1.77 8.16
N LEU A 167 2.12 -2.74 8.55
CA LEU A 167 2.71 -3.73 7.66
C LEU A 167 2.00 -5.06 7.89
N SER A 168 1.47 -5.62 6.82
CA SER A 168 0.84 -6.94 6.82
C SER A 168 1.69 -7.91 6.01
N LEU A 169 2.29 -8.88 6.69
CA LEU A 169 3.06 -9.96 6.07
C LEU A 169 2.11 -11.10 5.73
N ILE A 170 2.10 -11.48 4.46
CA ILE A 170 1.13 -12.47 3.97
C ILE A 170 1.54 -13.86 4.44
N HIS A 171 0.57 -14.64 4.92
CA HIS A 171 0.78 -16.04 5.28
C HIS A 171 1.15 -16.85 4.03
N ILE A 172 2.08 -17.75 4.20
CA ILE A 172 2.51 -18.66 3.13
C ILE A 172 1.55 -19.86 3.05
#